data_aaa9be3ef650e3e7c8b0d3f6d2e7fcc4
#
_entry.id   aaa9be3ef650e3e7c8b0d3f6d2e7fcc4
#
_cell.length_a   1.000
_cell.length_b   1.000
_cell.length_c   1.000
_cell.angle_alpha   90.00
_cell.angle_beta   90.00
_cell.angle_gamma   90.00
#
_symmetry.space_group_name_H-M   'P 1'
#
loop_
_entity.id
_entity.type
_entity.pdbx_description
1 polymer ?
#
loop_
_entity_poly.entity_id
_entity_poly.type
_entity_poly.pdbx_seq_one_letter_code
_entity_poly.pdbx_strand_id
1 'polypeptide(L)'
;MIDPEAIWRTHYRHPQGWDMALPPLSLTQMFDESAARHPKAPLIDFLGRRYSYAETLDGANRVAAGLHRLGYQRGDRIGLFLPNTPHYLAAYYGILKLGATVVNFSPLYTVDELALQVADSGARLLFTLSASALLPTAYKVLEASSLERLVVGSVAGALPPTKSIFYRLFRGAEVAKRPNDPRITAFSALIANDGTFPEPAIDPAEDVALIQYTGGTTGTPKGAMLTHQNLTANARQIVALDPNPGLADRILGVLPLFHVFANTCVLNRTVANGGCIIMLPRFNAAQALAAITRSKATSIPGVPTMYQALLDNPAITKTDFSGLRVCISGGAPLPPELKVRFEAITRAKLVEGYGLSESSGVVAANPYEAEGKPGTIGQPIPATRVHLVDKENPSRPAPDGEPGEIVIAGPQVMKGYWNRPDADADVFITDAAGTKWLRTGDVGQIDDDGFIRIVDRLKDMIAVGGFKVFPSQIEAILYRHPAVKETLVIGIPDRYRGEHPRAYVTLNEGADVDGEALKSWVNPQLGKHEQVDAVVVRETMPKTMIGKLSRKDLVAEVLSTP
;
A
#
# COMPACT_ATOMS: atom_id res chain seq x y z
N MET A 1 13.94 18.78 27.86
CA MET A 1 13.26 18.14 26.72
C MET A 1 12.34 17.08 27.29
N ILE A 2 11.05 17.16 27.01
CA ILE A 2 10.10 16.10 27.35
C ILE A 2 10.50 14.91 26.48
N ASP A 3 10.73 13.74 27.10
CA ASP A 3 10.96 12.50 26.36
C ASP A 3 9.70 12.26 25.49
N PRO A 4 9.77 12.41 24.15
CA PRO A 4 8.59 12.26 23.31
C PRO A 4 8.01 10.86 23.37
N GLU A 5 8.77 9.88 23.87
CA GLU A 5 8.30 8.51 24.06
C GLU A 5 7.55 8.32 25.39
N ALA A 6 7.72 9.20 26.36
CA ALA A 6 7.04 9.15 27.65
C ALA A 6 5.52 9.23 27.49
N ILE A 7 5.05 9.96 26.48
CA ILE A 7 3.62 10.12 26.21
C ILE A 7 2.97 8.76 25.85
N TRP A 8 3.62 7.95 25.01
CA TRP A 8 3.07 6.63 24.63
C TRP A 8 3.19 5.58 25.72
N ARG A 9 4.16 5.72 26.63
CA ARG A 9 4.20 4.86 27.82
C ARG A 9 3.02 5.09 28.76
N THR A 10 2.45 6.31 28.75
CA THR A 10 1.39 6.72 29.67
C THR A 10 0.00 6.67 29.03
N HIS A 11 -0.12 7.04 27.75
CA HIS A 11 -1.39 7.26 27.06
C HIS A 11 -1.64 6.30 25.88
N TYR A 12 -0.89 5.18 25.81
CA TYR A 12 -1.02 4.23 24.71
C TYR A 12 -2.35 3.49 24.74
N ARG A 13 -3.07 3.48 23.61
CA ARG A 13 -4.43 2.94 23.52
C ARG A 13 -4.54 1.65 22.69
N HIS A 14 -3.43 1.13 22.16
CA HIS A 14 -3.45 -0.18 21.51
C HIS A 14 -3.38 -1.31 22.55
N PRO A 15 -3.89 -2.53 22.23
CA PRO A 15 -3.98 -3.65 23.17
C PRO A 15 -2.62 -4.15 23.68
N GLN A 16 -1.61 -4.13 22.82
CA GLN A 16 -0.24 -4.51 23.17
C GLN A 16 0.58 -3.27 23.54
N GLY A 17 1.53 -3.43 24.46
CA GLY A 17 2.41 -2.33 24.87
C GLY A 17 3.21 -1.73 23.71
N TRP A 18 3.48 -0.44 23.82
CA TRP A 18 4.27 0.29 22.82
C TRP A 18 5.67 -0.31 22.63
N ASP A 19 6.28 -0.86 23.69
CA ASP A 19 7.60 -1.46 23.72
C ASP A 19 7.61 -2.97 23.41
N MET A 20 6.59 -3.47 22.70
CA MET A 20 6.46 -4.88 22.33
C MET A 20 7.73 -5.41 21.64
N ALA A 21 8.25 -6.55 22.14
CA ALA A 21 9.40 -7.20 21.50
C ALA A 21 9.00 -7.93 20.22
N LEU A 22 9.78 -7.72 19.17
CA LEU A 22 9.61 -8.36 17.86
C LEU A 22 10.92 -9.05 17.44
N PRO A 23 11.17 -10.26 17.94
CA PRO A 23 12.38 -11.02 17.58
C PRO A 23 12.46 -11.23 16.06
N PRO A 24 13.68 -11.30 15.48
CA PRO A 24 13.87 -11.56 14.06
C PRO A 24 13.14 -12.84 13.61
N LEU A 25 12.41 -12.71 12.48
CA LEU A 25 11.65 -13.79 11.89
C LEU A 25 11.64 -13.66 10.37
N SER A 26 11.92 -14.73 9.62
CA SER A 26 11.79 -14.68 8.17
C SER A 26 10.33 -14.86 7.72
N LEU A 27 9.99 -14.31 6.54
CA LEU A 27 8.68 -14.52 5.93
C LEU A 27 8.41 -16.00 5.63
N THR A 28 9.43 -16.73 5.25
CA THR A 28 9.33 -18.16 4.96
C THR A 28 9.04 -18.95 6.22
N GLN A 29 9.77 -18.70 7.31
CA GLN A 29 9.52 -19.32 8.59
C GLN A 29 8.12 -18.98 9.12
N MET A 30 7.69 -17.72 9.06
CA MET A 30 6.33 -17.30 9.46
C MET A 30 5.26 -18.07 8.68
N PHE A 31 5.47 -18.29 7.37
CA PHE A 31 4.53 -19.04 6.54
C PHE A 31 4.54 -20.53 6.87
N ASP A 32 5.72 -21.15 7.04
CA ASP A 32 5.87 -22.56 7.37
C ASP A 32 5.21 -22.88 8.72
N GLU A 33 5.44 -22.05 9.75
CA GLU A 33 4.81 -22.18 11.06
C GLU A 33 3.28 -22.05 10.98
N SER A 34 2.76 -21.11 10.17
CA SER A 34 1.31 -20.94 10.00
C SER A 34 0.69 -22.10 9.22
N ALA A 35 1.37 -22.61 8.21
CA ALA A 35 0.93 -23.78 7.45
C ALA A 35 0.96 -25.06 8.30
N ALA A 36 1.95 -25.20 9.19
CA ALA A 36 2.01 -26.31 10.13
C ALA A 36 0.88 -26.28 11.18
N ARG A 37 0.55 -25.05 11.67
CA ARG A 37 -0.55 -24.87 12.64
C ARG A 37 -1.94 -25.03 12.02
N HIS A 38 -2.12 -24.62 10.77
CA HIS A 38 -3.42 -24.55 10.10
C HIS A 38 -3.46 -25.22 8.71
N PRO A 39 -2.94 -26.45 8.52
CA PRO A 39 -2.68 -27.02 7.19
C PRO A 39 -3.92 -27.09 6.29
N LYS A 40 -5.09 -27.38 6.88
CA LYS A 40 -6.37 -27.54 6.16
C LYS A 40 -7.20 -26.26 6.09
N ALA A 41 -6.83 -25.21 6.83
CA ALA A 41 -7.54 -23.95 6.79
C ALA A 41 -7.35 -23.27 5.43
N PRO A 42 -8.36 -22.57 4.90
CA PRO A 42 -8.20 -21.81 3.67
C PRO A 42 -7.32 -20.58 3.91
N LEU A 43 -6.24 -20.47 3.16
CA LEU A 43 -5.43 -19.22 3.08
C LEU A 43 -5.99 -18.27 2.02
N ILE A 44 -6.51 -18.81 0.91
CA ILE A 44 -7.04 -18.01 -0.19
C ILE A 44 -8.45 -18.49 -0.53
N ASP A 45 -9.41 -17.55 -0.64
CA ASP A 45 -10.69 -17.73 -1.34
C ASP A 45 -10.67 -16.88 -2.60
N PHE A 46 -10.28 -17.45 -3.73
CA PHE A 46 -10.23 -16.78 -5.02
C PHE A 46 -11.51 -17.01 -5.81
N LEU A 47 -12.42 -16.03 -5.79
CA LEU A 47 -13.68 -16.07 -6.51
C LEU A 47 -14.53 -17.33 -6.23
N GLY A 48 -14.37 -17.92 -5.03
CA GLY A 48 -15.05 -19.12 -4.56
C GLY A 48 -14.25 -20.41 -4.65
N ARG A 49 -13.04 -20.43 -5.23
CA ARG A 49 -12.09 -21.53 -5.10
C ARG A 49 -11.21 -21.28 -3.89
N ARG A 50 -11.19 -22.24 -2.98
CA ARG A 50 -10.35 -22.19 -1.78
C ARG A 50 -9.06 -22.95 -2.01
N TYR A 51 -7.98 -22.37 -1.49
CA TYR A 51 -6.65 -22.97 -1.42
C TYR A 51 -6.25 -22.99 0.04
N SER A 52 -5.93 -24.15 0.57
CA SER A 52 -5.49 -24.30 1.95
C SER A 52 -4.06 -23.77 2.15
N TYR A 53 -3.66 -23.62 3.41
CA TYR A 53 -2.27 -23.31 3.75
C TYR A 53 -1.31 -24.36 3.20
N ALA A 54 -1.62 -25.67 3.39
CA ALA A 54 -0.80 -26.76 2.87
C ALA A 54 -0.69 -26.76 1.34
N GLU A 55 -1.80 -26.55 0.60
CA GLU A 55 -1.77 -26.47 -0.85
C GLU A 55 -0.96 -25.26 -1.35
N THR A 56 -1.07 -24.12 -0.65
CA THR A 56 -0.32 -22.91 -1.03
C THR A 56 1.17 -23.07 -0.74
N LEU A 57 1.53 -23.73 0.39
CA LEU A 57 2.91 -24.05 0.73
C LEU A 57 3.53 -25.06 -0.24
N ASP A 58 2.82 -26.13 -0.63
CA ASP A 58 3.27 -27.06 -1.67
C ASP A 58 3.52 -26.33 -2.99
N GLY A 59 2.60 -25.43 -3.37
CA GLY A 59 2.76 -24.59 -4.56
C GLY A 59 4.00 -23.70 -4.50
N ALA A 60 4.30 -23.10 -3.35
CA ALA A 60 5.51 -22.29 -3.13
C ALA A 60 6.79 -23.13 -3.20
N ASN A 61 6.81 -24.31 -2.57
CA ASN A 61 7.94 -25.24 -2.63
C ASN A 61 8.21 -25.69 -4.08
N ARG A 62 7.17 -26.01 -4.83
CA ARG A 62 7.29 -26.36 -6.26
C ARG A 62 7.78 -25.20 -7.12
N VAL A 63 7.40 -23.98 -6.81
CA VAL A 63 7.96 -22.79 -7.49
C VAL A 63 9.44 -22.66 -7.16
N ALA A 64 9.84 -22.76 -5.89
CA ALA A 64 11.26 -22.69 -5.49
C ALA A 64 12.09 -23.78 -6.18
N ALA A 65 11.64 -25.02 -6.15
CA ALA A 65 12.29 -26.14 -6.83
C ALA A 65 12.39 -25.94 -8.35
N GLY A 66 11.33 -25.42 -8.98
CA GLY A 66 11.32 -25.10 -10.40
C GLY A 66 12.30 -23.99 -10.78
N LEU A 67 12.37 -22.93 -9.97
CA LEU A 67 13.34 -21.85 -10.14
C LEU A 67 14.78 -22.34 -9.95
N HIS A 68 15.02 -23.17 -8.93
CA HIS A 68 16.32 -23.77 -8.69
C HIS A 68 16.78 -24.62 -9.88
N ARG A 69 15.90 -25.44 -10.47
CA ARG A 69 16.18 -26.23 -11.67
C ARG A 69 16.49 -25.38 -12.90
N LEU A 70 15.94 -24.16 -12.97
CA LEU A 70 16.24 -23.17 -14.01
C LEU A 70 17.54 -22.40 -13.76
N GLY A 71 18.25 -22.68 -12.66
CA GLY A 71 19.54 -22.06 -12.32
C GLY A 71 19.42 -20.75 -11.54
N TYR A 72 18.24 -20.41 -11.00
CA TYR A 72 18.08 -19.28 -10.07
C TYR A 72 18.47 -19.69 -8.66
N GLN A 73 18.97 -18.75 -7.88
CA GLN A 73 19.54 -19.01 -6.55
C GLN A 73 19.37 -17.81 -5.60
N ARG A 74 19.83 -17.98 -4.35
CA ARG A 74 19.88 -16.91 -3.36
C ARG A 74 20.54 -15.65 -3.92
N GLY A 75 19.91 -14.48 -3.65
CA GLY A 75 20.39 -13.18 -4.10
C GLY A 75 19.94 -12.79 -5.52
N ASP A 76 19.38 -13.71 -6.31
CA ASP A 76 18.72 -13.34 -7.57
C ASP A 76 17.48 -12.47 -7.31
N ARG A 77 17.19 -11.57 -8.25
CA ARG A 77 15.99 -10.73 -8.20
C ARG A 77 14.98 -11.23 -9.23
N ILE A 78 13.77 -11.49 -8.75
CA ILE A 78 12.70 -12.09 -9.55
C ILE A 78 11.46 -11.22 -9.47
N GLY A 79 10.95 -10.79 -10.62
CA GLY A 79 9.85 -9.86 -10.75
C GLY A 79 8.47 -10.52 -10.65
N LEU A 80 7.53 -9.85 -9.99
CA LEU A 80 6.11 -10.18 -10.00
C LEU A 80 5.34 -9.07 -10.73
N PHE A 81 4.93 -9.34 -11.96
CA PHE A 81 4.04 -8.51 -12.78
C PHE A 81 2.66 -9.18 -12.81
N LEU A 82 2.04 -9.25 -11.63
CA LEU A 82 0.84 -10.06 -11.36
C LEU A 82 -0.23 -9.24 -10.63
N PRO A 83 -1.50 -9.35 -11.03
CA PRO A 83 -2.62 -8.92 -10.19
C PRO A 83 -2.82 -9.91 -9.04
N ASN A 84 -3.80 -9.62 -8.16
CA ASN A 84 -4.17 -10.50 -7.06
C ASN A 84 -4.71 -11.84 -7.59
N THR A 85 -3.88 -12.85 -7.57
CA THR A 85 -4.21 -14.22 -7.97
C THR A 85 -3.46 -15.22 -7.08
N PRO A 86 -3.91 -16.48 -7.00
CA PRO A 86 -3.15 -17.52 -6.27
C PRO A 86 -1.72 -17.72 -6.77
N HIS A 87 -1.45 -17.42 -8.05
CA HIS A 87 -0.10 -17.45 -8.61
C HIS A 87 0.84 -16.45 -7.91
N TYR A 88 0.30 -15.30 -7.47
CA TYR A 88 1.09 -14.29 -6.76
C TYR A 88 1.66 -14.87 -5.46
N LEU A 89 0.82 -15.51 -4.62
CA LEU A 89 1.28 -16.07 -3.35
C LEU A 89 2.28 -17.22 -3.56
N ALA A 90 1.99 -18.14 -4.47
CA ALA A 90 2.89 -19.24 -4.76
C ALA A 90 4.25 -18.76 -5.29
N ALA A 91 4.26 -17.75 -6.16
CA ALA A 91 5.49 -17.15 -6.68
C ALA A 91 6.22 -16.34 -5.59
N TYR A 92 5.50 -15.50 -4.83
CA TYR A 92 6.06 -14.67 -3.75
C TYR A 92 6.83 -15.54 -2.73
N TYR A 93 6.16 -16.52 -2.14
CA TYR A 93 6.80 -17.38 -1.15
C TYR A 93 7.82 -18.34 -1.77
N GLY A 94 7.60 -18.81 -3.01
CA GLY A 94 8.55 -19.66 -3.71
C GLY A 94 9.89 -18.96 -4.02
N ILE A 95 9.84 -17.69 -4.40
CA ILE A 95 11.02 -16.84 -4.59
C ILE A 95 11.76 -16.67 -3.26
N LEU A 96 11.02 -16.33 -2.19
CA LEU A 96 11.59 -16.12 -0.87
C LEU A 96 12.21 -17.40 -0.28
N LYS A 97 11.58 -18.57 -0.47
CA LYS A 97 12.13 -19.87 -0.03
C LYS A 97 13.44 -20.23 -0.74
N LEU A 98 13.62 -19.78 -1.98
CA LEU A 98 14.90 -19.91 -2.69
C LEU A 98 15.98 -18.94 -2.16
N GLY A 99 15.63 -18.02 -1.24
CA GLY A 99 16.52 -16.95 -0.78
C GLY A 99 16.71 -15.84 -1.84
N ALA A 100 15.87 -15.81 -2.85
CA ALA A 100 15.86 -14.77 -3.86
C ALA A 100 14.98 -13.58 -3.42
N THR A 101 15.23 -12.41 -3.99
CA THR A 101 14.51 -11.17 -3.70
C THR A 101 13.34 -11.00 -4.67
N VAL A 102 12.15 -10.75 -4.13
CA VAL A 102 10.98 -10.35 -4.93
C VAL A 102 11.13 -8.91 -5.38
N VAL A 103 10.79 -8.61 -6.64
CA VAL A 103 10.61 -7.25 -7.14
C VAL A 103 9.16 -7.08 -7.57
N ASN A 104 8.43 -6.21 -6.89
CA ASN A 104 7.03 -5.96 -7.24
C ASN A 104 6.92 -4.94 -8.37
N PHE A 105 6.21 -5.33 -9.43
CA PHE A 105 5.88 -4.46 -10.56
C PHE A 105 4.36 -4.30 -10.69
N SER A 106 3.92 -3.09 -10.96
CA SER A 106 2.50 -2.83 -11.20
C SER A 106 2.04 -3.46 -12.51
N PRO A 107 0.95 -4.25 -12.52
CA PRO A 107 0.32 -4.76 -13.73
C PRO A 107 -0.20 -3.68 -14.70
N LEU A 108 -0.16 -2.41 -14.29
CA LEU A 108 -0.60 -1.28 -15.08
C LEU A 108 0.57 -0.52 -15.76
N TYR A 109 1.81 -0.94 -15.53
CA TYR A 109 2.96 -0.30 -16.15
C TYR A 109 2.95 -0.46 -17.67
N THR A 110 3.36 0.59 -18.34
CA THR A 110 3.72 0.57 -19.76
C THR A 110 4.99 -0.27 -19.99
N VAL A 111 5.31 -0.52 -21.25
CA VAL A 111 6.55 -1.25 -21.61
C VAL A 111 7.77 -0.51 -21.09
N ASP A 112 7.83 0.81 -21.27
CA ASP A 112 8.99 1.63 -20.90
C ASP A 112 9.17 1.70 -19.39
N GLU A 113 8.08 1.89 -18.62
CA GLU A 113 8.12 1.90 -17.15
C GLU A 113 8.59 0.56 -16.58
N LEU A 114 8.07 -0.54 -17.12
CA LEU A 114 8.45 -1.88 -16.68
C LEU A 114 9.90 -2.20 -17.05
N ALA A 115 10.32 -1.88 -18.27
CA ALA A 115 11.69 -2.10 -18.74
C ALA A 115 12.71 -1.31 -17.91
N LEU A 116 12.38 -0.04 -17.57
CA LEU A 116 13.23 0.80 -16.73
C LEU A 116 13.45 0.15 -15.35
N GLN A 117 12.37 -0.31 -14.70
CA GLN A 117 12.47 -0.90 -13.37
C GLN A 117 13.08 -2.31 -13.40
N VAL A 118 12.88 -3.08 -14.46
CA VAL A 118 13.60 -4.36 -14.69
C VAL A 118 15.10 -4.12 -14.79
N ALA A 119 15.52 -3.12 -15.54
CA ALA A 119 16.92 -2.76 -15.69
C ALA A 119 17.53 -2.25 -14.37
N ASP A 120 16.84 -1.35 -13.65
CA ASP A 120 17.31 -0.79 -12.38
C ASP A 120 17.41 -1.85 -11.28
N SER A 121 16.40 -2.72 -11.15
CA SER A 121 16.40 -3.80 -10.16
C SER A 121 17.36 -4.94 -10.52
N GLY A 122 17.69 -5.10 -11.79
CA GLY A 122 18.41 -6.26 -12.32
C GLY A 122 17.61 -7.56 -12.17
N ALA A 123 16.27 -7.48 -12.29
CA ALA A 123 15.41 -8.67 -12.29
C ALA A 123 15.70 -9.55 -13.50
N ARG A 124 15.96 -10.84 -13.27
CA ARG A 124 16.34 -11.79 -14.32
C ARG A 124 15.16 -12.58 -14.88
N LEU A 125 14.11 -12.78 -14.09
CA LEU A 125 12.89 -13.50 -14.44
C LEU A 125 11.66 -12.69 -14.03
N LEU A 126 10.59 -12.78 -14.82
CA LEU A 126 9.32 -12.12 -14.54
C LEU A 126 8.18 -13.13 -14.56
N PHE A 127 7.39 -13.18 -13.47
CA PHE A 127 6.11 -13.87 -13.44
C PHE A 127 5.02 -12.97 -14.00
N THR A 128 4.18 -13.51 -14.88
CA THR A 128 3.01 -12.83 -15.45
C THR A 128 1.86 -13.81 -15.73
N LEU A 129 0.77 -13.33 -16.31
CA LEU A 129 -0.38 -14.15 -16.70
C LEU A 129 -0.61 -14.11 -18.20
N SER A 130 -1.26 -15.16 -18.73
CA SER A 130 -1.76 -15.22 -20.12
C SER A 130 -2.98 -14.31 -20.35
N ALA A 131 -2.96 -13.11 -19.78
CA ALA A 131 -3.98 -12.10 -19.97
C ALA A 131 -3.57 -11.12 -21.08
N SER A 132 -4.52 -10.75 -21.95
CA SER A 132 -4.29 -9.81 -23.07
C SER A 132 -3.79 -8.43 -22.59
N ALA A 133 -4.10 -8.06 -21.35
CA ALA A 133 -3.60 -6.83 -20.73
C ALA A 133 -2.17 -6.92 -20.17
N LEU A 134 -1.57 -8.11 -20.05
CA LEU A 134 -0.28 -8.29 -19.36
C LEU A 134 0.79 -8.93 -20.23
N LEU A 135 0.48 -10.09 -20.84
CA LEU A 135 1.47 -10.86 -21.58
C LEU A 135 2.13 -10.09 -22.73
N PRO A 136 1.43 -9.29 -23.53
CA PRO A 136 2.07 -8.52 -24.60
C PRO A 136 3.10 -7.51 -24.07
N THR A 137 2.78 -6.81 -22.95
CA THR A 137 3.71 -5.89 -22.30
C THR A 137 4.94 -6.64 -21.77
N ALA A 138 4.73 -7.73 -21.01
CA ALA A 138 5.81 -8.54 -20.46
C ALA A 138 6.71 -9.13 -21.56
N TYR A 139 6.13 -9.54 -22.70
CA TYR A 139 6.89 -10.09 -23.83
C TYR A 139 7.75 -9.02 -24.51
N LYS A 140 7.21 -7.81 -24.73
CA LYS A 140 8.01 -6.69 -25.27
C LYS A 140 9.18 -6.33 -24.35
N VAL A 141 8.97 -6.37 -23.03
CA VAL A 141 10.05 -6.13 -22.06
C VAL A 141 11.10 -7.25 -22.10
N LEU A 142 10.68 -8.52 -22.29
CA LEU A 142 11.61 -9.64 -22.49
C LEU A 142 12.49 -9.44 -23.75
N GLU A 143 11.96 -8.81 -24.80
CA GLU A 143 12.71 -8.53 -26.03
C GLU A 143 13.62 -7.32 -25.92
N ALA A 144 13.25 -6.32 -25.10
CA ALA A 144 13.89 -5.00 -25.05
C ALA A 144 14.78 -4.78 -23.80
N SER A 145 14.91 -5.77 -22.90
CA SER A 145 15.63 -5.62 -21.63
C SER A 145 16.59 -6.78 -21.35
N SER A 146 17.28 -6.72 -20.20
CA SER A 146 18.14 -7.81 -19.70
C SER A 146 17.37 -9.00 -19.10
N LEU A 147 16.05 -9.02 -19.21
CA LEU A 147 15.21 -10.10 -18.70
C LEU A 147 15.50 -11.40 -19.45
N GLU A 148 15.75 -12.47 -18.72
CA GLU A 148 16.16 -13.76 -19.31
C GLU A 148 14.95 -14.67 -19.59
N ARG A 149 13.86 -14.56 -18.78
CA ARG A 149 12.75 -15.49 -18.83
C ARG A 149 11.42 -14.91 -18.34
N LEU A 150 10.34 -15.39 -18.96
CA LEU A 150 8.98 -15.22 -18.42
C LEU A 150 8.43 -16.54 -17.89
N VAL A 151 7.74 -16.48 -16.75
CA VAL A 151 6.87 -17.55 -16.28
C VAL A 151 5.42 -17.09 -16.40
N VAL A 152 4.64 -17.79 -17.22
CA VAL A 152 3.28 -17.38 -17.59
C VAL A 152 2.23 -18.28 -16.94
N GLY A 153 1.45 -17.71 -16.00
CA GLY A 153 0.33 -18.35 -15.35
C GLY A 153 -0.96 -18.30 -16.19
N SER A 154 -1.88 -19.23 -15.93
CA SER A 154 -3.20 -19.25 -16.56
C SER A 154 -4.27 -18.73 -15.62
N VAL A 155 -4.99 -17.67 -15.99
CA VAL A 155 -6.14 -17.16 -15.23
C VAL A 155 -7.19 -18.25 -15.04
N ALA A 156 -7.53 -18.97 -16.12
CA ALA A 156 -8.51 -20.05 -16.08
C ALA A 156 -8.11 -21.16 -15.09
N GLY A 157 -6.80 -21.46 -14.96
CA GLY A 157 -6.29 -22.49 -14.05
C GLY A 157 -6.48 -22.16 -12.56
N ALA A 158 -6.60 -20.88 -12.20
CA ALA A 158 -6.83 -20.42 -10.83
C ALA A 158 -8.32 -20.37 -10.44
N LEU A 159 -9.23 -20.38 -11.41
CA LEU A 159 -10.69 -20.26 -11.18
C LEU A 159 -11.31 -21.57 -10.68
N PRO A 160 -12.49 -21.49 -10.01
CA PRO A 160 -13.33 -22.68 -9.79
C PRO A 160 -13.62 -23.43 -11.10
N PRO A 161 -13.76 -24.77 -11.10
CA PRO A 161 -13.91 -25.56 -12.33
C PRO A 161 -15.00 -25.03 -13.29
N THR A 162 -16.18 -24.72 -12.78
CA THR A 162 -17.28 -24.17 -13.58
C THR A 162 -16.95 -22.81 -14.19
N LYS A 163 -16.37 -21.90 -13.40
CA LYS A 163 -15.93 -20.59 -13.89
C LYS A 163 -14.76 -20.71 -14.86
N SER A 164 -13.87 -21.68 -14.68
CA SER A 164 -12.76 -21.96 -15.60
C SER A 164 -13.24 -22.35 -16.99
N ILE A 165 -14.23 -23.25 -17.06
CA ILE A 165 -14.84 -23.67 -18.34
C ILE A 165 -15.52 -22.46 -19.00
N PHE A 166 -16.35 -21.72 -18.25
CA PHE A 166 -17.03 -20.53 -18.76
C PHE A 166 -16.04 -19.46 -19.26
N TYR A 167 -14.98 -19.20 -18.50
CA TYR A 167 -13.93 -18.24 -18.88
C TYR A 167 -13.25 -18.63 -20.20
N ARG A 168 -12.93 -19.92 -20.38
CA ARG A 168 -12.33 -20.43 -21.64
C ARG A 168 -13.27 -20.30 -22.84
N LEU A 169 -14.57 -20.52 -22.64
CA LEU A 169 -15.55 -20.49 -23.71
C LEU A 169 -15.96 -19.07 -24.13
N PHE A 170 -16.11 -18.15 -23.15
CA PHE A 170 -16.73 -16.85 -23.39
C PHE A 170 -15.79 -15.65 -23.24
N ARG A 171 -14.58 -15.85 -22.67
CA ARG A 171 -13.59 -14.81 -22.43
C ARG A 171 -12.28 -15.03 -23.19
N GLY A 172 -12.36 -15.73 -24.31
CA GLY A 172 -11.18 -16.00 -25.16
C GLY A 172 -10.40 -14.76 -25.58
N ALA A 173 -11.08 -13.64 -25.81
CA ALA A 173 -10.45 -12.36 -26.15
C ALA A 173 -9.60 -11.77 -25.01
N GLU A 174 -9.85 -12.17 -23.76
CA GLU A 174 -9.04 -11.74 -22.60
C GLU A 174 -7.77 -12.59 -22.42
N VAL A 175 -7.62 -13.66 -23.21
CA VAL A 175 -6.48 -14.58 -23.12
C VAL A 175 -5.52 -14.32 -24.27
N ALA A 176 -4.32 -13.86 -23.95
CA ALA A 176 -3.25 -13.74 -24.94
C ALA A 176 -2.66 -15.11 -25.29
N LYS A 177 -2.46 -15.36 -26.56
CA LYS A 177 -1.74 -16.54 -27.03
C LYS A 177 -0.25 -16.42 -26.62
N ARG A 178 0.24 -17.45 -25.94
CA ARG A 178 1.66 -17.50 -25.56
C ARG A 178 2.54 -17.59 -26.81
N PRO A 179 3.52 -16.70 -26.99
CA PRO A 179 4.51 -16.80 -28.06
C PRO A 179 5.29 -18.11 -27.99
N ASN A 180 5.73 -18.61 -29.14
CA ASN A 180 6.60 -19.78 -29.21
C ASN A 180 8.06 -19.30 -29.05
N ASP A 181 8.46 -19.05 -27.80
CA ASP A 181 9.77 -18.56 -27.43
C ASP A 181 10.31 -19.46 -26.29
N PRO A 182 11.53 -20.04 -26.41
CA PRO A 182 12.11 -20.92 -25.40
C PRO A 182 12.36 -20.23 -24.05
N ARG A 183 12.37 -18.89 -24.04
CA ARG A 183 12.48 -18.08 -22.81
C ARG A 183 11.16 -18.03 -22.04
N ILE A 184 10.05 -18.54 -22.58
CA ILE A 184 8.74 -18.53 -21.94
C ILE A 184 8.40 -19.89 -21.36
N THR A 185 8.31 -19.98 -20.05
CA THR A 185 7.91 -21.18 -19.32
C THR A 185 6.46 -21.07 -18.84
N ALA A 186 5.63 -22.09 -19.05
CA ALA A 186 4.32 -22.14 -18.43
C ALA A 186 4.46 -22.33 -16.91
N PHE A 187 3.64 -21.64 -16.11
CA PHE A 187 3.63 -21.81 -14.66
C PHE A 187 3.39 -23.28 -14.26
N SER A 188 2.48 -23.97 -14.96
CA SER A 188 2.23 -25.40 -14.74
C SER A 188 3.45 -26.29 -15.03
N ALA A 189 4.29 -25.94 -15.99
CA ALA A 189 5.53 -26.66 -16.27
C ALA A 189 6.60 -26.36 -15.20
N LEU A 190 6.68 -25.11 -14.72
CA LEU A 190 7.59 -24.74 -13.64
C LEU A 190 7.34 -25.57 -12.37
N ILE A 191 6.06 -25.74 -11.99
CA ILE A 191 5.65 -26.46 -10.77
C ILE A 191 5.48 -27.98 -10.97
N ALA A 192 5.76 -28.53 -12.16
CA ALA A 192 5.69 -29.97 -12.43
C ALA A 192 6.92 -30.70 -11.85
N ASN A 193 7.05 -30.66 -10.53
CA ASN A 193 8.14 -31.24 -9.75
C ASN A 193 7.63 -31.65 -8.36
N ASP A 194 8.48 -32.26 -7.54
CA ASP A 194 8.15 -32.76 -6.20
C ASP A 194 8.30 -31.71 -5.08
N GLY A 195 8.70 -30.48 -5.42
CA GLY A 195 8.90 -29.41 -4.43
C GLY A 195 10.23 -29.49 -3.66
N THR A 196 11.11 -30.43 -4.00
CA THR A 196 12.40 -30.61 -3.32
C THR A 196 13.48 -29.71 -3.91
N PHE A 197 14.15 -28.94 -3.07
CA PHE A 197 15.27 -28.07 -3.40
C PHE A 197 16.13 -27.83 -2.15
N PRO A 198 17.40 -27.42 -2.26
CA PRO A 198 18.20 -27.03 -1.11
C PRO A 198 17.71 -25.68 -0.56
N GLU A 199 17.13 -25.68 0.64
CA GLU A 199 16.69 -24.44 1.30
C GLU A 199 17.91 -23.70 1.86
N PRO A 200 18.13 -22.41 1.49
CA PRO A 200 19.20 -21.62 2.03
C PRO A 200 18.87 -21.13 3.45
N ALA A 201 19.90 -20.93 4.25
CA ALA A 201 19.75 -20.20 5.50
C ALA A 201 19.43 -18.72 5.18
N ILE A 202 18.39 -18.16 5.80
CA ILE A 202 17.97 -16.77 5.64
C ILE A 202 18.32 -16.01 6.91
N ASP A 203 19.04 -14.90 6.79
CA ASP A 203 19.17 -13.90 7.85
C ASP A 203 18.00 -12.91 7.75
N PRO A 204 17.03 -12.95 8.68
CA PRO A 204 15.84 -12.10 8.57
C PRO A 204 16.14 -10.59 8.62
N ALA A 205 17.21 -10.18 9.29
CA ALA A 205 17.58 -8.77 9.45
C ALA A 205 18.33 -8.21 8.23
N GLU A 206 19.11 -9.06 7.55
CA GLU A 206 20.02 -8.63 6.49
C GLU A 206 19.51 -8.97 5.09
N ASP A 207 18.90 -10.15 4.89
CA ASP A 207 18.44 -10.61 3.57
C ASP A 207 17.22 -9.79 3.12
N VAL A 208 17.37 -9.16 1.93
CA VAL A 208 16.30 -8.38 1.31
C VAL A 208 15.25 -9.32 0.72
N ALA A 209 14.04 -9.28 1.28
CA ALA A 209 12.91 -10.07 0.81
C ALA A 209 12.20 -9.42 -0.37
N LEU A 210 12.09 -8.07 -0.34
CA LEU A 210 11.30 -7.32 -1.32
C LEU A 210 11.98 -6.01 -1.69
N ILE A 211 12.06 -5.73 -2.99
CA ILE A 211 12.32 -4.39 -3.51
C ILE A 211 10.96 -3.81 -3.94
N GLN A 212 10.55 -2.74 -3.27
CA GLN A 212 9.30 -2.05 -3.54
C GLN A 212 9.58 -0.68 -4.18
N TYR A 213 9.23 -0.54 -5.45
CA TYR A 213 9.38 0.76 -6.12
C TYR A 213 8.37 1.77 -5.61
N THR A 214 8.86 2.98 -5.31
CA THR A 214 8.04 4.12 -4.90
C THR A 214 8.00 5.15 -6.02
N GLY A 215 6.85 5.78 -6.20
CA GLY A 215 6.73 6.93 -7.10
C GLY A 215 7.42 8.14 -6.49
N GLY A 216 8.73 8.25 -6.66
CA GLY A 216 9.52 9.38 -6.19
C GLY A 216 9.01 10.70 -6.81
N THR A 217 9.07 11.78 -6.04
CA THR A 217 8.71 13.14 -6.49
C THR A 217 9.73 13.76 -7.43
N THR A 218 10.93 13.21 -7.45
CA THR A 218 12.04 13.60 -8.33
C THR A 218 11.99 12.97 -9.72
N GLY A 219 10.92 12.23 -10.06
CA GLY A 219 10.70 11.63 -11.38
C GLY A 219 11.21 10.21 -11.55
N THR A 220 12.34 9.83 -10.96
CA THR A 220 12.90 8.47 -11.08
C THR A 220 12.41 7.60 -9.91
N PRO A 221 11.74 6.47 -10.18
CA PRO A 221 11.32 5.53 -9.13
C PRO A 221 12.53 5.00 -8.35
N LYS A 222 12.39 4.91 -7.02
CA LYS A 222 13.40 4.35 -6.12
C LYS A 222 12.90 3.04 -5.54
N GLY A 223 13.73 2.00 -5.53
CA GLY A 223 13.40 0.69 -4.98
C GLY A 223 13.74 0.61 -3.49
N ALA A 224 12.74 0.71 -2.59
CA ALA A 224 12.94 0.50 -1.17
C ALA A 224 13.25 -0.97 -0.88
N MET A 225 14.36 -1.25 -0.22
CA MET A 225 14.79 -2.60 0.19
C MET A 225 14.16 -2.96 1.53
N LEU A 226 13.25 -3.91 1.52
CA LEU A 226 12.58 -4.43 2.70
C LEU A 226 13.11 -5.83 3.03
N THR A 227 13.69 -5.98 4.22
CA THR A 227 14.20 -7.27 4.70
C THR A 227 13.05 -8.18 5.13
N HIS A 228 13.33 -9.47 5.34
CA HIS A 228 12.35 -10.37 5.92
C HIS A 228 11.85 -9.88 7.27
N GLN A 229 12.74 -9.35 8.12
CA GLN A 229 12.39 -8.78 9.43
C GLN A 229 11.49 -7.56 9.28
N ASN A 230 11.77 -6.65 8.34
CA ASN A 230 10.93 -5.45 8.17
C ASN A 230 9.47 -5.83 7.92
N LEU A 231 9.24 -6.75 6.99
CA LEU A 231 7.89 -7.17 6.58
C LEU A 231 7.19 -8.02 7.65
N THR A 232 7.90 -8.95 8.30
CA THR A 232 7.30 -9.78 9.36
C THR A 232 7.03 -9.00 10.63
N ALA A 233 7.90 -8.03 10.97
CA ALA A 233 7.67 -7.13 12.10
C ALA A 233 6.40 -6.32 11.87
N ASN A 234 6.25 -5.68 10.69
CA ASN A 234 5.07 -4.88 10.41
C ASN A 234 3.78 -5.71 10.39
N ALA A 235 3.81 -6.91 9.82
CA ALA A 235 2.67 -7.84 9.87
C ALA A 235 2.27 -8.17 11.31
N ARG A 236 3.22 -8.48 12.19
CA ARG A 236 2.98 -8.79 13.62
C ARG A 236 2.52 -7.57 14.40
N GLN A 237 3.06 -6.38 14.11
CA GLN A 237 2.58 -5.12 14.67
C GLN A 237 1.09 -4.89 14.36
N ILE A 238 0.66 -5.15 13.11
CA ILE A 238 -0.75 -5.00 12.72
C ILE A 238 -1.63 -6.07 13.39
N VAL A 239 -1.16 -7.30 13.54
CA VAL A 239 -1.88 -8.32 14.32
C VAL A 239 -2.05 -7.90 15.78
N ALA A 240 -1.03 -7.25 16.36
CA ALA A 240 -1.05 -6.76 17.74
C ALA A 240 -2.03 -5.60 18.00
N LEU A 241 -2.55 -4.94 16.94
CA LEU A 241 -3.62 -3.96 17.08
C LEU A 241 -5.00 -4.59 17.29
N ASP A 242 -5.15 -5.90 16.98
CA ASP A 242 -6.43 -6.59 17.18
C ASP A 242 -6.57 -7.00 18.66
N PRO A 243 -7.59 -6.52 19.36
CA PRO A 243 -7.85 -6.92 20.74
C PRO A 243 -8.33 -8.37 20.89
N ASN A 244 -8.64 -9.04 19.77
CA ASN A 244 -9.10 -10.43 19.71
C ASN A 244 -8.09 -11.32 18.96
N PRO A 245 -6.87 -11.49 19.46
CA PRO A 245 -5.75 -12.09 18.71
C PRO A 245 -5.94 -13.59 18.39
N GLY A 246 -6.93 -14.26 18.98
CA GLY A 246 -7.25 -15.67 18.70
C GLY A 246 -8.23 -15.88 17.54
N LEU A 247 -8.79 -14.81 16.99
CA LEU A 247 -9.76 -14.91 15.90
C LEU A 247 -9.06 -14.74 14.55
N ALA A 248 -9.05 -15.82 13.78
CA ALA A 248 -8.54 -15.80 12.41
C ALA A 248 -9.35 -14.83 11.53
N ASP A 249 -8.65 -13.93 10.85
CA ASP A 249 -9.27 -12.96 9.96
C ASP A 249 -9.71 -13.58 8.62
N ARG A 250 -10.79 -13.02 8.07
CA ARG A 250 -11.17 -13.17 6.66
C ARG A 250 -11.09 -11.79 6.02
N ILE A 251 -9.94 -11.50 5.44
CA ILE A 251 -9.60 -10.17 4.93
C ILE A 251 -10.05 -10.04 3.48
N LEU A 252 -10.80 -8.99 3.16
CA LEU A 252 -11.14 -8.68 1.77
C LEU A 252 -9.88 -8.15 1.04
N GLY A 253 -9.29 -9.00 0.20
CA GLY A 253 -8.08 -8.72 -0.58
C GLY A 253 -8.39 -8.08 -1.93
N VAL A 254 -8.74 -6.80 -1.93
CA VAL A 254 -9.01 -6.00 -3.13
C VAL A 254 -7.91 -4.99 -3.44
N LEU A 255 -7.13 -4.60 -2.42
CA LEU A 255 -5.93 -3.80 -2.62
C LEU A 255 -4.87 -4.62 -3.37
N PRO A 256 -4.11 -3.99 -4.28
CA PRO A 256 -3.09 -4.70 -5.07
C PRO A 256 -1.96 -5.25 -4.21
N LEU A 257 -1.71 -6.56 -4.25
CA LEU A 257 -0.66 -7.23 -3.48
C LEU A 257 0.76 -6.78 -3.87
N PHE A 258 0.93 -6.24 -5.08
CA PHE A 258 2.20 -5.64 -5.51
C PHE A 258 2.52 -4.32 -4.80
N HIS A 259 1.59 -3.74 -4.06
CA HIS A 259 1.81 -2.55 -3.24
C HIS A 259 2.01 -2.96 -1.77
N VAL A 260 2.97 -2.33 -1.09
CA VAL A 260 3.37 -2.68 0.28
C VAL A 260 2.21 -2.66 1.28
N PHE A 261 1.26 -1.74 1.15
CA PHE A 261 0.08 -1.68 2.02
C PHE A 261 -0.71 -3.00 1.99
N ALA A 262 -0.99 -3.54 0.81
CA ALA A 262 -1.66 -4.83 0.70
C ALA A 262 -0.72 -6.00 1.02
N ASN A 263 0.56 -5.91 0.66
CA ASN A 263 1.55 -6.93 1.03
C ASN A 263 1.57 -7.14 2.55
N THR A 264 1.53 -6.07 3.33
CA THR A 264 1.50 -6.15 4.80
C THR A 264 0.09 -6.38 5.35
N CYS A 265 -0.89 -5.51 5.04
CA CYS A 265 -2.20 -5.54 5.70
C CYS A 265 -3.15 -6.63 5.17
N VAL A 266 -2.88 -7.18 3.98
CA VAL A 266 -3.67 -8.27 3.41
C VAL A 266 -2.87 -9.58 3.45
N LEU A 267 -1.68 -9.65 2.82
CA LEU A 267 -0.95 -10.90 2.67
C LEU A 267 -0.27 -11.35 3.96
N ASN A 268 0.73 -10.59 4.42
CA ASN A 268 1.59 -11.02 5.53
C ASN A 268 0.85 -11.06 6.87
N ARG A 269 -0.05 -10.10 7.13
CA ARG A 269 -0.95 -10.13 8.29
C ARG A 269 -1.82 -11.39 8.31
N THR A 270 -2.43 -11.76 7.17
CA THR A 270 -3.26 -12.96 7.09
C THR A 270 -2.46 -14.21 7.43
N VAL A 271 -1.24 -14.32 6.88
CA VAL A 271 -0.36 -15.45 7.17
C VAL A 271 0.04 -15.47 8.65
N ALA A 272 0.43 -14.34 9.23
CA ALA A 272 0.81 -14.25 10.64
C ALA A 272 -0.32 -14.65 11.59
N ASN A 273 -1.58 -14.36 11.24
CA ASN A 273 -2.77 -14.61 12.07
C ASN A 273 -3.51 -15.91 11.73
N GLY A 274 -3.04 -16.72 10.78
CA GLY A 274 -3.73 -17.95 10.36
C GLY A 274 -5.08 -17.72 9.65
N GLY A 275 -5.28 -16.56 9.06
CA GLY A 275 -6.51 -16.11 8.43
C GLY A 275 -6.72 -16.58 6.99
N CYS A 276 -7.66 -15.94 6.30
CA CYS A 276 -8.00 -16.20 4.89
C CYS A 276 -8.14 -14.90 4.10
N ILE A 277 -7.52 -14.84 2.94
CA ILE A 277 -7.68 -13.74 1.98
C ILE A 277 -8.87 -14.04 1.06
N ILE A 278 -9.92 -13.23 1.15
CA ILE A 278 -11.02 -13.20 0.18
C ILE A 278 -10.54 -12.38 -1.02
N MET A 279 -9.94 -13.06 -1.97
CA MET A 279 -9.14 -12.45 -3.02
C MET A 279 -9.97 -12.10 -4.26
N LEU A 280 -9.92 -10.83 -4.66
CA LEU A 280 -10.41 -10.36 -5.95
C LEU A 280 -9.25 -9.83 -6.79
N PRO A 281 -9.24 -10.08 -8.12
CA PRO A 281 -8.13 -9.65 -8.99
C PRO A 281 -7.94 -8.13 -9.03
N ARG A 282 -9.04 -7.39 -8.88
CA ARG A 282 -9.10 -5.93 -8.82
C ARG A 282 -10.31 -5.48 -8.03
N PHE A 283 -10.30 -4.25 -7.56
CA PHE A 283 -11.46 -3.66 -6.90
C PHE A 283 -12.63 -3.49 -7.90
N ASN A 284 -13.80 -3.94 -7.48
CA ASN A 284 -15.10 -3.64 -8.08
C ASN A 284 -16.12 -3.68 -6.96
N ALA A 285 -16.84 -2.59 -6.74
CA ALA A 285 -17.72 -2.43 -5.57
C ALA A 285 -18.79 -3.53 -5.47
N ALA A 286 -19.47 -3.86 -6.56
CA ALA A 286 -20.52 -4.90 -6.55
C ALA A 286 -19.93 -6.29 -6.23
N GLN A 287 -18.78 -6.63 -6.80
CA GLN A 287 -18.11 -7.92 -6.50
C GLN A 287 -17.57 -7.96 -5.07
N ALA A 288 -17.07 -6.84 -4.55
CA ALA A 288 -16.60 -6.71 -3.18
C ALA A 288 -17.74 -6.93 -2.19
N LEU A 289 -18.89 -6.26 -2.37
CA LEU A 289 -20.09 -6.43 -1.54
C LEU A 289 -20.61 -7.87 -1.57
N ALA A 290 -20.67 -8.49 -2.76
CA ALA A 290 -21.03 -9.90 -2.88
C ALA A 290 -20.04 -10.84 -2.17
N ALA A 291 -18.74 -10.54 -2.23
CA ALA A 291 -17.71 -11.33 -1.56
C ALA A 291 -17.75 -11.17 -0.03
N ILE A 292 -18.05 -9.97 0.48
CA ILE A 292 -18.25 -9.71 1.92
C ILE A 292 -19.36 -10.62 2.46
N THR A 293 -20.53 -10.63 1.82
CA THR A 293 -21.66 -11.48 2.21
C THR A 293 -21.32 -12.96 2.12
N ARG A 294 -20.80 -13.40 0.95
CA ARG A 294 -20.52 -14.82 0.69
C ARG A 294 -19.50 -15.41 1.67
N SER A 295 -18.42 -14.70 1.90
CA SER A 295 -17.29 -15.24 2.66
C SER A 295 -17.21 -14.69 4.09
N LYS A 296 -18.22 -13.91 4.54
CA LYS A 296 -18.29 -13.33 5.89
C LYS A 296 -16.98 -12.61 6.23
N ALA A 297 -16.61 -11.61 5.43
CA ALA A 297 -15.40 -10.83 5.65
C ALA A 297 -15.38 -10.20 7.06
N THR A 298 -14.22 -10.22 7.71
CA THR A 298 -14.02 -9.65 9.05
C THR A 298 -13.33 -8.29 8.99
N SER A 299 -12.60 -8.02 7.93
CA SER A 299 -11.81 -6.79 7.75
C SER A 299 -11.69 -6.41 6.28
N ILE A 300 -11.65 -5.10 6.04
CA ILE A 300 -11.41 -4.50 4.72
C ILE A 300 -10.27 -3.51 4.87
N PRO A 301 -9.04 -3.82 4.44
CA PRO A 301 -8.04 -2.80 4.13
C PRO A 301 -8.41 -2.10 2.81
N GLY A 302 -8.44 -0.76 2.82
CA GLY A 302 -8.85 0.01 1.65
C GLY A 302 -8.31 1.43 1.64
N VAL A 303 -8.70 2.19 0.65
CA VAL A 303 -8.47 3.64 0.55
C VAL A 303 -9.82 4.37 0.56
N PRO A 304 -9.88 5.67 0.90
CA PRO A 304 -11.15 6.39 1.01
C PRO A 304 -12.06 6.25 -0.21
N THR A 305 -11.51 6.31 -1.42
CA THR A 305 -12.26 6.16 -2.67
C THR A 305 -12.93 4.79 -2.83
N MET A 306 -12.35 3.72 -2.27
CA MET A 306 -12.98 2.39 -2.26
C MET A 306 -14.18 2.37 -1.33
N TYR A 307 -14.07 2.93 -0.13
CA TYR A 307 -15.19 3.03 0.82
C TYR A 307 -16.32 3.86 0.26
N GLN A 308 -16.01 4.99 -0.39
CA GLN A 308 -17.01 5.80 -1.07
C GLN A 308 -17.72 4.99 -2.17
N ALA A 309 -16.98 4.26 -3.00
CA ALA A 309 -17.57 3.44 -4.06
C ALA A 309 -18.43 2.27 -3.53
N LEU A 310 -18.12 1.74 -2.34
CA LEU A 310 -18.98 0.76 -1.68
C LEU A 310 -20.30 1.40 -1.22
N LEU A 311 -20.23 2.62 -0.62
CA LEU A 311 -21.41 3.36 -0.16
C LEU A 311 -22.32 3.79 -1.30
N ASP A 312 -21.75 4.16 -2.44
CA ASP A 312 -22.50 4.61 -3.62
C ASP A 312 -23.12 3.44 -4.41
N ASN A 313 -22.74 2.19 -4.10
CA ASN A 313 -23.27 1.05 -4.81
C ASN A 313 -24.62 0.58 -4.25
N PRO A 314 -25.69 0.48 -5.06
CA PRO A 314 -27.01 0.06 -4.59
C PRO A 314 -27.06 -1.30 -3.87
N ALA A 315 -26.11 -2.19 -4.17
CA ALA A 315 -26.04 -3.50 -3.52
C ALA A 315 -25.67 -3.43 -2.03
N ILE A 316 -25.22 -2.27 -1.52
CA ILE A 316 -24.83 -2.08 -0.12
C ILE A 316 -26.00 -2.38 0.84
N THR A 317 -27.22 -2.02 0.47
CA THR A 317 -28.42 -2.25 1.28
C THR A 317 -28.79 -3.72 1.45
N LYS A 318 -28.26 -4.59 0.59
CA LYS A 318 -28.49 -6.04 0.60
C LYS A 318 -27.28 -6.82 1.11
N THR A 319 -26.20 -6.13 1.46
CA THR A 319 -24.95 -6.75 1.89
C THR A 319 -25.01 -7.12 3.36
N ASP A 320 -24.63 -8.35 3.68
CA ASP A 320 -24.52 -8.81 5.06
C ASP A 320 -23.13 -8.47 5.63
N PHE A 321 -23.10 -7.44 6.48
CA PHE A 321 -21.90 -6.98 7.17
C PHE A 321 -21.70 -7.61 8.55
N SER A 322 -22.51 -8.58 8.96
CA SER A 322 -22.49 -9.16 10.32
C SER A 322 -21.14 -9.76 10.74
N GLY A 323 -20.29 -10.14 9.78
CA GLY A 323 -18.94 -10.62 10.02
C GLY A 323 -17.90 -9.51 10.17
N LEU A 324 -18.20 -8.29 9.70
CA LEU A 324 -17.24 -7.21 9.61
C LEU A 324 -17.00 -6.56 10.98
N ARG A 325 -15.74 -6.48 11.40
CA ARG A 325 -15.34 -5.93 12.71
C ARG A 325 -14.64 -4.59 12.55
N VAL A 326 -13.53 -4.59 11.81
CA VAL A 326 -12.70 -3.40 11.62
C VAL A 326 -12.27 -3.25 10.17
N CYS A 327 -12.28 -2.03 9.68
CA CYS A 327 -11.78 -1.63 8.38
C CYS A 327 -10.67 -0.61 8.55
N ILE A 328 -9.65 -0.68 7.70
CA ILE A 328 -8.49 0.21 7.78
C ILE A 328 -8.45 1.03 6.49
N SER A 329 -8.58 2.35 6.63
CA SER A 329 -8.36 3.29 5.54
C SER A 329 -6.93 3.83 5.61
N GLY A 330 -6.20 3.72 4.53
CA GLY A 330 -4.83 4.23 4.46
C GLY A 330 -4.53 4.90 3.12
N GLY A 331 -3.38 5.55 3.07
CA GLY A 331 -2.85 6.09 1.85
C GLY A 331 -3.39 7.45 1.42
N ALA A 332 -4.46 7.94 2.03
CA ALA A 332 -4.98 9.29 1.90
C ALA A 332 -5.76 9.63 3.20
N PRO A 333 -5.92 10.91 3.54
CA PRO A 333 -6.75 11.32 4.67
C PRO A 333 -8.16 10.76 4.56
N LEU A 334 -8.70 10.28 5.69
CA LEU A 334 -10.05 9.74 5.76
C LEU A 334 -11.06 10.87 6.05
N PRO A 335 -11.96 11.24 5.11
CA PRO A 335 -12.98 12.23 5.37
C PRO A 335 -13.90 11.81 6.54
N PRO A 336 -14.13 12.67 7.53
CA PRO A 336 -14.97 12.34 8.69
C PRO A 336 -16.38 11.89 8.32
N GLU A 337 -17.01 12.54 7.34
CA GLU A 337 -18.36 12.20 6.87
C GLU A 337 -18.41 10.80 6.24
N LEU A 338 -17.38 10.43 5.50
CA LEU A 338 -17.24 9.09 4.92
C LEU A 338 -17.18 8.02 6.01
N LYS A 339 -16.36 8.28 7.05
CA LYS A 339 -16.25 7.40 8.22
C LYS A 339 -17.61 7.21 8.90
N VAL A 340 -18.30 8.31 9.25
CA VAL A 340 -19.59 8.27 9.93
C VAL A 340 -20.63 7.50 9.11
N ARG A 341 -20.75 7.78 7.81
CA ARG A 341 -21.69 7.09 6.92
C ARG A 341 -21.39 5.60 6.80
N PHE A 342 -20.12 5.23 6.66
CA PHE A 342 -19.71 3.83 6.53
C PHE A 342 -20.01 3.05 7.82
N GLU A 343 -19.64 3.58 8.98
CA GLU A 343 -19.88 2.95 10.28
C GLU A 343 -21.38 2.82 10.59
N ALA A 344 -22.19 3.84 10.24
CA ALA A 344 -23.64 3.79 10.42
C ALA A 344 -24.31 2.65 9.64
N ILE A 345 -23.85 2.38 8.42
CA ILE A 345 -24.42 1.32 7.55
C ILE A 345 -23.88 -0.05 7.94
N THR A 346 -22.57 -0.18 8.14
CA THR A 346 -21.91 -1.49 8.32
C THR A 346 -21.83 -1.94 9.77
N ARG A 347 -21.92 -1.00 10.71
CA ARG A 347 -21.65 -1.16 12.15
C ARG A 347 -20.22 -1.62 12.48
N ALA A 348 -19.34 -1.67 11.48
CA ALA A 348 -17.93 -1.94 11.65
C ALA A 348 -17.15 -0.64 11.84
N LYS A 349 -16.11 -0.66 12.68
CA LYS A 349 -15.22 0.50 12.82
C LYS A 349 -14.40 0.72 11.54
N LEU A 350 -14.28 1.99 11.14
CA LEU A 350 -13.38 2.43 10.08
C LEU A 350 -12.29 3.30 10.69
N VAL A 351 -11.08 2.75 10.79
CA VAL A 351 -9.93 3.44 11.39
C VAL A 351 -8.99 3.94 10.30
N GLU A 352 -8.36 5.08 10.57
CA GLU A 352 -7.31 5.62 9.72
C GLU A 352 -5.96 5.05 10.13
N GLY A 353 -5.16 4.64 9.14
CA GLY A 353 -3.79 4.20 9.28
C GLY A 353 -2.86 4.94 8.34
N TYR A 354 -1.63 5.15 8.77
CA TYR A 354 -0.58 5.86 8.05
C TYR A 354 0.66 5.01 7.90
N GLY A 355 1.35 5.17 6.78
CA GLY A 355 2.65 4.58 6.52
C GLY A 355 3.15 4.83 5.11
N LEU A 356 4.37 4.34 4.86
CA LEU A 356 5.11 4.52 3.64
C LEU A 356 5.59 3.17 3.11
N SER A 357 6.02 3.15 1.85
CA SER A 357 6.69 1.95 1.30
C SER A 357 7.97 1.65 2.05
N GLU A 358 8.68 2.68 2.44
CA GLU A 358 9.93 2.66 3.21
C GLU A 358 9.76 2.16 4.66
N SER A 359 8.52 2.03 5.14
CA SER A 359 8.18 1.51 6.47
C SER A 359 7.40 0.18 6.43
N SER A 360 7.52 -0.60 5.36
CA SER A 360 6.81 -1.87 5.16
C SER A 360 5.28 -1.75 5.18
N GLY A 361 4.73 -0.53 5.17
CA GLY A 361 3.30 -0.27 4.98
C GLY A 361 2.61 0.51 6.08
N VAL A 362 2.90 0.28 7.37
CA VAL A 362 2.20 0.95 8.48
C VAL A 362 3.17 1.47 9.53
N VAL A 363 2.92 2.67 10.02
CA VAL A 363 3.67 3.38 11.07
C VAL A 363 2.79 3.74 12.25
N ALA A 364 1.57 4.20 11.97
CA ALA A 364 0.60 4.62 12.98
C ALA A 364 -0.81 4.23 12.55
N ALA A 365 -1.68 4.02 13.52
CA ALA A 365 -3.10 3.73 13.29
C ALA A 365 -3.95 4.23 14.45
N ASN A 366 -5.21 4.57 14.17
CA ASN A 366 -6.20 4.77 15.21
C ASN A 366 -6.54 3.41 15.87
N PRO A 367 -6.84 3.37 17.18
CA PRO A 367 -7.19 2.16 17.90
C PRO A 367 -8.44 1.46 17.33
N TYR A 368 -8.46 0.12 17.36
CA TYR A 368 -9.58 -0.66 16.85
C TYR A 368 -10.80 -0.63 17.78
N GLU A 369 -10.62 -0.70 19.08
CA GLU A 369 -11.74 -0.69 20.06
C GLU A 369 -11.77 0.56 20.90
N ALA A 370 -10.62 1.04 21.36
CA ALA A 370 -10.58 2.30 22.12
C ALA A 370 -11.00 3.50 21.25
N GLU A 371 -11.31 4.60 21.91
CA GLU A 371 -11.67 5.82 21.22
C GLU A 371 -10.47 6.40 20.46
N GLY A 372 -10.60 6.52 19.15
CA GLY A 372 -9.65 7.20 18.28
C GLY A 372 -9.99 8.69 18.14
N LYS A 373 -9.09 9.47 17.55
CA LYS A 373 -9.33 10.90 17.28
C LYS A 373 -9.49 11.13 15.78
N PRO A 374 -10.67 11.59 15.32
CA PRO A 374 -10.89 11.94 13.92
C PRO A 374 -9.90 13.00 13.43
N GLY A 375 -9.45 12.88 12.18
CA GLY A 375 -8.45 13.78 11.59
C GLY A 375 -7.03 13.57 12.11
N THR A 376 -6.78 12.43 12.78
CA THR A 376 -5.44 11.97 13.14
C THR A 376 -5.14 10.62 12.51
N ILE A 377 -3.87 10.35 12.29
CA ILE A 377 -3.38 9.02 11.85
C ILE A 377 -3.27 8.04 13.03
N GLY A 378 -3.72 8.41 14.22
CA GLY A 378 -3.65 7.60 15.43
C GLY A 378 -2.33 7.73 16.18
N GLN A 379 -2.00 6.68 16.93
CA GLN A 379 -0.74 6.54 17.66
C GLN A 379 0.21 5.61 16.92
N PRO A 380 1.55 5.67 17.16
CA PRO A 380 2.49 4.73 16.58
C PRO A 380 2.07 3.29 16.89
N ILE A 381 2.24 2.39 15.93
CA ILE A 381 2.02 0.96 16.18
C ILE A 381 3.11 0.40 17.11
N PRO A 382 2.90 -0.75 17.79
CA PRO A 382 3.89 -1.30 18.73
C PRO A 382 5.31 -1.38 18.15
N ALA A 383 6.33 -1.13 18.97
CA ALA A 383 7.74 -1.10 18.61
C ALA A 383 8.14 -0.02 17.56
N THR A 384 7.29 0.97 17.33
CA THR A 384 7.58 2.09 16.41
C THR A 384 7.85 3.34 17.22
N ARG A 385 9.01 3.95 16.99
CA ARG A 385 9.41 5.24 17.57
C ARG A 385 9.12 6.35 16.58
N VAL A 386 8.57 7.46 17.05
CA VAL A 386 8.24 8.64 16.25
C VAL A 386 8.76 9.89 16.94
N HIS A 387 9.44 10.74 16.21
CA HIS A 387 9.86 12.07 16.69
C HIS A 387 9.45 13.14 15.68
N LEU A 388 9.40 14.38 16.14
CA LEU A 388 9.26 15.55 15.28
C LEU A 388 10.59 16.31 15.25
N VAL A 389 11.11 16.53 14.05
CA VAL A 389 12.33 17.32 13.85
C VAL A 389 12.01 18.65 13.16
N ASP A 390 12.89 19.61 13.34
CA ASP A 390 12.76 20.91 12.69
C ASP A 390 12.77 20.77 11.17
N LYS A 391 11.86 21.46 10.51
CA LYS A 391 11.61 21.35 9.05
C LYS A 391 12.77 21.87 8.20
N GLU A 392 13.59 22.77 8.75
CA GLU A 392 14.72 23.39 8.05
C GLU A 392 16.06 22.75 8.47
N ASN A 393 16.14 22.28 9.71
CA ASN A 393 17.32 21.62 10.24
C ASN A 393 16.95 20.30 10.95
N PRO A 394 16.85 19.19 10.22
CA PRO A 394 16.43 17.90 10.78
C PRO A 394 17.37 17.31 11.85
N SER A 395 18.53 17.93 12.09
CA SER A 395 19.41 17.58 13.20
C SER A 395 18.93 18.13 14.56
N ARG A 396 17.85 18.92 14.56
CA ARG A 396 17.27 19.51 15.77
C ARG A 396 15.83 19.01 15.96
N PRO A 397 15.37 18.84 17.19
CA PRO A 397 13.95 18.60 17.45
C PRO A 397 13.13 19.83 17.01
N ALA A 398 11.88 19.58 16.61
CA ALA A 398 10.93 20.67 16.40
C ALA A 398 10.70 21.44 17.71
N PRO A 399 10.42 22.75 17.67
CA PRO A 399 10.01 23.49 18.86
C PRO A 399 8.79 22.87 19.52
N ASP A 400 8.73 22.94 20.87
CA ASP A 400 7.62 22.35 21.63
C ASP A 400 6.27 22.93 21.19
N GLY A 401 5.33 22.04 20.86
CA GLY A 401 3.98 22.40 20.40
C GLY A 401 3.88 22.82 18.93
N GLU A 402 4.99 22.97 18.22
CA GLU A 402 4.98 23.32 16.80
C GLU A 402 4.99 22.08 15.89
N PRO A 403 4.45 22.21 14.66
CA PRO A 403 4.56 21.15 13.66
C PRO A 403 6.01 20.93 13.23
N GLY A 404 6.44 19.67 13.19
CA GLY A 404 7.76 19.24 12.72
C GLY A 404 7.67 18.17 11.65
N GLU A 405 8.80 17.89 10.97
CA GLU A 405 8.88 16.73 10.10
C GLU A 405 8.86 15.45 10.95
N ILE A 406 7.96 14.53 10.59
CA ILE A 406 7.87 13.22 11.24
C ILE A 406 9.08 12.39 10.84
N VAL A 407 9.83 11.92 11.84
CA VAL A 407 10.87 10.90 11.65
C VAL A 407 10.53 9.65 12.43
N ILE A 408 10.86 8.50 11.86
CA ILE A 408 10.47 7.21 12.41
C ILE A 408 11.65 6.26 12.54
N ALA A 409 11.64 5.45 13.59
CA ALA A 409 12.54 4.32 13.76
C ALA A 409 11.75 3.09 14.25
N GLY A 410 12.15 1.90 13.81
CA GLY A 410 11.48 0.67 14.19
C GLY A 410 11.89 -0.50 13.30
N PRO A 411 11.54 -1.72 13.69
CA PRO A 411 11.96 -2.92 12.97
C PRO A 411 11.36 -3.04 11.57
N GLN A 412 10.32 -2.28 11.26
CA GLN A 412 9.66 -2.24 9.96
C GLN A 412 10.28 -1.26 8.97
N VAL A 413 11.23 -0.42 9.38
CA VAL A 413 11.87 0.59 8.52
C VAL A 413 12.84 -0.08 7.56
N MET A 414 12.82 0.33 6.29
CA MET A 414 13.63 -0.22 5.22
C MET A 414 15.13 -0.21 5.51
N LYS A 415 15.86 -1.11 4.88
CA LYS A 415 17.34 -1.14 4.91
C LYS A 415 17.95 0.09 4.23
N GLY A 416 17.33 0.55 3.13
CA GLY A 416 17.73 1.67 2.28
C GLY A 416 17.14 1.53 0.89
N TYR A 417 17.55 2.38 -0.05
CA TYR A 417 17.15 2.28 -1.45
C TYR A 417 18.16 1.47 -2.27
N TRP A 418 17.65 0.63 -3.16
CA TRP A 418 18.46 -0.20 -4.04
C TRP A 418 19.38 0.64 -4.93
N ASN A 419 20.70 0.45 -4.82
CA ASN A 419 21.73 1.17 -5.58
C ASN A 419 21.63 2.71 -5.54
N ARG A 420 21.15 3.30 -4.42
CA ARG A 420 20.99 4.75 -4.27
C ARG A 420 21.49 5.25 -2.90
N PRO A 421 22.82 5.18 -2.64
CA PRO A 421 23.39 5.63 -1.35
C PRO A 421 23.21 7.14 -1.12
N ASP A 422 23.17 7.94 -2.18
CA ASP A 422 22.85 9.37 -2.15
C ASP A 422 21.41 9.61 -1.64
N ALA A 423 20.44 8.86 -2.15
CA ALA A 423 19.07 8.94 -1.68
C ALA A 423 18.88 8.45 -0.23
N ASP A 424 19.71 7.50 0.22
CA ASP A 424 19.75 7.08 1.62
C ASP A 424 20.24 8.21 2.53
N ALA A 425 21.30 8.93 2.12
CA ALA A 425 21.82 10.08 2.85
C ALA A 425 20.78 11.21 2.99
N ASP A 426 19.90 11.37 2.02
CA ASP A 426 18.83 12.39 2.05
C ASP A 426 17.70 12.04 3.03
N VAL A 427 17.43 10.76 3.26
CA VAL A 427 16.27 10.32 4.04
C VAL A 427 16.59 9.74 5.40
N PHE A 428 17.86 9.42 5.69
CA PHE A 428 18.23 8.91 7.01
C PHE A 428 19.03 9.94 7.80
N ILE A 429 18.68 10.07 9.07
CA ILE A 429 19.48 10.80 10.06
C ILE A 429 19.83 9.85 11.21
N THR A 430 20.97 10.09 11.85
CA THR A 430 21.41 9.30 13.01
C THR A 430 21.52 10.22 14.22
N ASP A 431 20.87 9.85 15.32
CA ASP A 431 20.94 10.61 16.57
C ASP A 431 22.23 10.33 17.35
N ALA A 432 22.43 11.07 18.46
CA ALA A 432 23.61 10.92 19.31
C ALA A 432 23.71 9.53 19.99
N ALA A 433 22.60 8.79 20.08
CA ALA A 433 22.56 7.43 20.61
C ALA A 433 22.84 6.36 19.53
N GLY A 434 23.07 6.77 18.28
CA GLY A 434 23.31 5.88 17.15
C GLY A 434 22.04 5.31 16.52
N THR A 435 20.85 5.79 16.90
CA THR A 435 19.59 5.35 16.28
C THR A 435 19.46 5.96 14.90
N LYS A 436 19.20 5.11 13.91
CA LYS A 436 18.91 5.50 12.54
C LYS A 436 17.42 5.83 12.38
N TRP A 437 17.11 7.05 12.01
CA TRP A 437 15.76 7.56 11.81
C TRP A 437 15.48 7.77 10.33
N LEU A 438 14.33 7.34 9.86
CA LEU A 438 13.83 7.63 8.52
C LEU A 438 12.99 8.91 8.55
N ARG A 439 13.37 9.88 7.74
CA ARG A 439 12.61 11.09 7.45
C ARG A 439 11.46 10.74 6.51
N THR A 440 10.23 11.07 6.91
CA THR A 440 9.05 10.72 6.11
C THR A 440 8.73 11.73 5.01
N GLY A 441 9.23 12.95 5.16
CA GLY A 441 8.83 14.09 4.33
C GLY A 441 7.43 14.62 4.65
N ASP A 442 6.74 14.05 5.64
CA ASP A 442 5.44 14.51 6.11
C ASP A 442 5.61 15.36 7.37
N VAL A 443 4.90 16.48 7.44
CA VAL A 443 4.86 17.39 8.61
C VAL A 443 3.69 16.99 9.49
N GLY A 444 3.92 16.86 10.78
CA GLY A 444 2.88 16.49 11.74
C GLY A 444 2.96 17.23 13.07
N GLN A 445 1.94 17.03 13.87
CA GLN A 445 1.87 17.42 15.28
C GLN A 445 1.48 16.22 16.13
N ILE A 446 1.97 16.16 17.36
CA ILE A 446 1.60 15.17 18.37
C ILE A 446 0.85 15.91 19.47
N ASP A 447 -0.36 15.44 19.81
CA ASP A 447 -1.15 16.02 20.89
C ASP A 447 -0.81 15.42 22.27
N ASP A 448 -1.42 15.96 23.34
CA ASP A 448 -1.16 15.55 24.72
C ASP A 448 -1.54 14.09 25.05
N ASP A 449 -2.31 13.43 24.20
CA ASP A 449 -2.62 11.99 24.29
C ASP A 449 -1.76 11.14 23.36
N GLY A 450 -0.78 11.72 22.67
CA GLY A 450 0.11 11.01 21.74
C GLY A 450 -0.50 10.66 20.38
N PHE A 451 -1.62 11.27 20.01
CA PHE A 451 -2.17 11.11 18.66
C PHE A 451 -1.44 12.04 17.69
N ILE A 452 -1.15 11.49 16.51
CA ILE A 452 -0.40 12.19 15.47
C ILE A 452 -1.38 12.72 14.42
N ARG A 453 -1.26 13.99 14.10
CA ARG A 453 -1.98 14.63 13.00
C ARG A 453 -0.98 14.97 11.90
N ILE A 454 -1.27 14.58 10.66
CA ILE A 454 -0.55 15.08 9.48
C ILE A 454 -1.03 16.51 9.18
N VAL A 455 -0.10 17.41 9.08
CA VAL A 455 -0.37 18.81 8.69
C VAL A 455 -0.25 18.94 7.19
N ASP A 456 0.88 18.48 6.60
CA ASP A 456 1.09 18.42 5.13
C ASP A 456 2.38 17.66 4.76
N ARG A 457 2.76 17.72 3.49
CA ARG A 457 4.03 17.24 2.97
C ARG A 457 4.99 18.37 2.72
N LEU A 458 6.24 18.23 3.14
CA LEU A 458 7.29 19.24 2.95
C LEU A 458 7.42 19.68 1.48
N LYS A 459 7.37 18.73 0.55
CA LYS A 459 7.51 18.95 -0.89
C LYS A 459 6.29 19.52 -1.58
N ASP A 460 5.12 19.38 -0.98
CA ASP A 460 3.84 19.85 -1.54
C ASP A 460 3.50 21.27 -1.05
N MET A 461 4.31 21.82 -0.11
CA MET A 461 4.16 23.19 0.38
C MET A 461 4.30 24.20 -0.75
N ILE A 462 3.41 25.18 -0.77
CA ILE A 462 3.39 26.27 -1.73
C ILE A 462 4.10 27.48 -1.13
N ALA A 463 5.08 28.00 -1.83
CA ALA A 463 5.86 29.17 -1.36
C ALA A 463 5.23 30.48 -1.84
N VAL A 464 4.44 31.14 -0.98
CA VAL A 464 3.70 32.36 -1.31
C VAL A 464 4.34 33.57 -0.63
N GLY A 465 5.16 34.33 -1.35
CA GLY A 465 5.76 35.57 -0.83
C GLY A 465 6.60 35.37 0.43
N GLY A 466 7.30 34.23 0.55
CA GLY A 466 8.08 33.84 1.71
C GLY A 466 7.29 33.10 2.80
N PHE A 467 5.98 32.99 2.67
CA PHE A 467 5.13 32.17 3.54
C PHE A 467 5.00 30.74 2.99
N LYS A 468 4.98 29.78 3.87
CA LYS A 468 4.73 28.36 3.55
C LYS A 468 3.24 28.08 3.72
N VAL A 469 2.56 27.80 2.61
CA VAL A 469 1.15 27.45 2.57
C VAL A 469 1.01 25.95 2.42
N PHE A 470 0.13 25.38 3.21
CA PHE A 470 -0.11 23.93 3.24
C PHE A 470 -1.38 23.58 2.46
N PRO A 471 -1.25 22.96 1.26
CA PRO A 471 -2.39 22.62 0.41
C PRO A 471 -3.50 21.85 1.12
N SER A 472 -3.13 20.90 1.97
CA SER A 472 -4.10 20.05 2.66
C SER A 472 -5.00 20.81 3.65
N GLN A 473 -4.54 21.95 4.19
CA GLN A 473 -5.38 22.79 5.06
C GLN A 473 -6.50 23.46 4.26
N ILE A 474 -6.19 23.92 3.06
CA ILE A 474 -7.18 24.50 2.13
C ILE A 474 -8.14 23.41 1.65
N GLU A 475 -7.62 22.23 1.31
CA GLU A 475 -8.41 21.06 0.91
C GLU A 475 -9.38 20.63 2.01
N ALA A 476 -8.93 20.60 3.26
CA ALA A 476 -9.77 20.25 4.41
C ALA A 476 -10.95 21.22 4.60
N ILE A 477 -10.78 22.51 4.28
CA ILE A 477 -11.87 23.47 4.30
C ILE A 477 -12.81 23.19 3.13
N LEU A 478 -12.30 23.03 1.90
CA LEU A 478 -13.10 22.74 0.72
C LEU A 478 -13.96 21.48 0.86
N TYR A 479 -13.45 20.42 1.51
CA TYR A 479 -14.22 19.21 1.81
C TYR A 479 -15.44 19.42 2.73
N ARG A 480 -15.50 20.52 3.48
CA ARG A 480 -16.69 20.87 4.29
C ARG A 480 -17.84 21.42 3.45
N HIS A 481 -17.57 21.79 2.20
CA HIS A 481 -18.63 22.26 1.31
C HIS A 481 -19.42 21.07 0.76
N PRO A 482 -20.77 21.03 0.91
CA PRO A 482 -21.59 19.85 0.59
C PRO A 482 -21.56 19.45 -0.89
N ALA A 483 -21.23 20.38 -1.78
CA ALA A 483 -21.10 20.11 -3.22
C ALA A 483 -19.77 19.46 -3.59
N VAL A 484 -18.73 19.54 -2.76
CA VAL A 484 -17.38 19.07 -3.09
C VAL A 484 -17.25 17.57 -2.84
N LYS A 485 -16.86 16.82 -3.86
CA LYS A 485 -16.60 15.38 -3.80
C LYS A 485 -15.12 15.06 -3.60
N GLU A 486 -14.25 15.65 -4.40
CA GLU A 486 -12.80 15.50 -4.33
C GLU A 486 -12.15 16.86 -4.55
N THR A 487 -11.02 17.11 -3.89
CA THR A 487 -10.27 18.35 -4.08
C THR A 487 -8.76 18.12 -3.98
N LEU A 488 -8.01 18.88 -4.78
CA LEU A 488 -6.56 19.03 -4.71
C LEU A 488 -6.20 20.49 -4.88
N VAL A 489 -5.25 20.97 -4.09
CA VAL A 489 -4.68 22.32 -4.18
C VAL A 489 -3.22 22.21 -4.61
N ILE A 490 -2.81 23.01 -5.60
CA ILE A 490 -1.44 23.05 -6.11
C ILE A 490 -0.91 24.48 -6.16
N GLY A 491 0.42 24.63 -6.10
CA GLY A 491 1.11 25.89 -6.36
C GLY A 491 1.17 26.16 -7.86
N ILE A 492 0.71 27.34 -8.26
CA ILE A 492 0.87 27.86 -9.62
C ILE A 492 1.95 28.94 -9.60
N PRO A 493 2.95 28.93 -10.51
CA PRO A 493 3.99 29.95 -10.56
C PRO A 493 3.41 31.37 -10.65
N ASP A 494 3.91 32.28 -9.80
CA ASP A 494 3.55 33.69 -9.75
C ASP A 494 4.79 34.56 -9.83
N ARG A 495 4.73 35.61 -10.64
CA ARG A 495 5.88 36.49 -10.95
C ARG A 495 6.38 37.29 -9.74
N TYR A 496 5.49 37.59 -8.79
CA TYR A 496 5.80 38.45 -7.62
C TYR A 496 5.90 37.65 -6.31
N ARG A 497 5.09 36.57 -6.18
CA ARG A 497 4.95 35.81 -4.94
C ARG A 497 5.71 34.49 -4.96
N GLY A 498 6.32 34.12 -6.10
CA GLY A 498 6.89 32.80 -6.34
C GLY A 498 5.81 31.83 -6.80
N GLU A 499 4.84 31.55 -5.95
CA GLU A 499 3.67 30.72 -6.25
C GLU A 499 2.39 31.33 -5.64
N HIS A 500 1.23 30.85 -6.11
CA HIS A 500 -0.05 31.05 -5.46
C HIS A 500 -0.87 29.76 -5.43
N PRO A 501 -1.72 29.55 -4.40
CA PRO A 501 -2.54 28.35 -4.33
C PRO A 501 -3.69 28.40 -5.35
N ARG A 502 -3.93 27.28 -6.04
CA ARG A 502 -5.11 27.07 -6.89
C ARG A 502 -5.76 25.74 -6.57
N ALA A 503 -7.08 25.77 -6.34
CA ALA A 503 -7.84 24.58 -6.02
C ALA A 503 -8.48 23.97 -7.27
N TYR A 504 -8.54 22.65 -7.30
CA TYR A 504 -9.24 21.85 -8.30
C TYR A 504 -10.23 20.96 -7.55
N VAL A 505 -11.48 20.90 -8.04
CA VAL A 505 -12.55 20.15 -7.36
C VAL A 505 -13.35 19.29 -8.34
N THR A 506 -13.85 18.15 -7.90
CA THR A 506 -14.98 17.46 -8.52
C THR A 506 -16.20 17.61 -7.62
N LEU A 507 -17.39 17.62 -8.22
CA LEU A 507 -18.63 17.84 -7.50
C LEU A 507 -19.38 16.54 -7.23
N ASN A 508 -20.19 16.52 -6.19
CA ASN A 508 -21.16 15.48 -5.95
C ASN A 508 -22.25 15.49 -7.03
N GLU A 509 -22.83 14.32 -7.31
CA GLU A 509 -23.88 14.18 -8.31
C GLU A 509 -25.08 15.08 -7.99
N GLY A 510 -25.52 15.85 -9.00
CA GLY A 510 -26.61 16.81 -8.86
C GLY A 510 -26.24 18.14 -8.20
N ALA A 511 -24.99 18.36 -7.82
CA ALA A 511 -24.55 19.66 -7.32
C ALA A 511 -24.37 20.65 -8.48
N ASP A 512 -24.97 21.85 -8.32
CA ASP A 512 -24.86 22.96 -9.27
C ASP A 512 -24.20 24.15 -8.57
N VAL A 513 -22.87 24.15 -8.58
CA VAL A 513 -22.03 25.23 -8.02
C VAL A 513 -20.82 25.43 -8.92
N ASP A 514 -20.50 26.70 -9.20
CA ASP A 514 -19.33 27.04 -10.01
C ASP A 514 -18.08 27.33 -9.15
N GLY A 515 -16.96 27.49 -9.81
CA GLY A 515 -15.68 27.74 -9.16
C GLY A 515 -15.60 29.08 -8.43
N GLU A 516 -16.29 30.13 -8.91
CA GLU A 516 -16.30 31.45 -8.27
C GLU A 516 -17.14 31.44 -6.97
N ALA A 517 -18.24 30.70 -6.93
CA ALA A 517 -19.02 30.50 -5.72
C ALA A 517 -18.20 29.74 -4.67
N LEU A 518 -17.50 28.67 -5.05
CA LEU A 518 -16.62 27.92 -4.14
C LEU A 518 -15.45 28.77 -3.66
N LYS A 519 -14.83 29.58 -4.51
CA LYS A 519 -13.76 30.51 -4.13
C LYS A 519 -14.26 31.55 -3.14
N SER A 520 -15.43 32.13 -3.41
CA SER A 520 -16.07 33.10 -2.50
C SER A 520 -16.42 32.49 -1.15
N TRP A 521 -16.70 31.20 -1.11
CA TRP A 521 -17.00 30.47 0.12
C TRP A 521 -15.74 30.09 0.90
N VAL A 522 -14.65 29.67 0.22
CA VAL A 522 -13.43 29.19 0.90
C VAL A 522 -12.51 30.31 1.37
N ASN A 523 -12.29 31.35 0.55
CA ASN A 523 -11.30 32.39 0.81
C ASN A 523 -11.51 33.18 2.11
N PRO A 524 -12.75 33.51 2.55
CA PRO A 524 -12.97 34.15 3.84
C PRO A 524 -12.56 33.33 5.07
N GLN A 525 -12.37 32.01 4.90
CA GLN A 525 -11.97 31.07 5.95
C GLN A 525 -10.44 30.87 6.00
N LEU A 526 -9.70 31.50 5.09
CA LEU A 526 -8.25 31.34 4.89
C LEU A 526 -7.48 32.62 5.24
N GLY A 527 -6.26 32.46 5.68
CA GLY A 527 -5.31 33.57 5.80
C GLY A 527 -5.00 34.20 4.43
N LYS A 528 -4.62 35.48 4.39
CA LYS A 528 -4.39 36.20 3.11
C LYS A 528 -3.40 35.52 2.15
N HIS A 529 -2.42 34.83 2.69
CA HIS A 529 -1.41 34.11 1.90
C HIS A 529 -1.86 32.72 1.45
N GLU A 530 -2.93 32.19 2.07
CA GLU A 530 -3.51 30.88 1.77
C GLU A 530 -4.67 30.97 0.78
N GLN A 531 -5.19 32.19 0.53
CA GLN A 531 -6.33 32.38 -0.37
C GLN A 531 -6.01 31.88 -1.78
N VAL A 532 -6.94 31.07 -2.31
CA VAL A 532 -6.82 30.53 -3.67
C VAL A 532 -7.13 31.61 -4.69
N ASP A 533 -6.36 31.63 -5.77
CA ASP A 533 -6.61 32.53 -6.90
C ASP A 533 -7.82 32.11 -7.74
N ALA A 534 -8.05 30.80 -7.84
CA ALA A 534 -9.20 30.20 -8.51
C ALA A 534 -9.57 28.85 -7.89
N VAL A 535 -10.84 28.47 -8.03
CA VAL A 535 -11.33 27.10 -7.86
C VAL A 535 -11.81 26.59 -9.21
N VAL A 536 -11.19 25.54 -9.73
CA VAL A 536 -11.49 24.96 -11.04
C VAL A 536 -12.32 23.69 -10.84
N VAL A 537 -13.55 23.69 -11.35
CA VAL A 537 -14.40 22.51 -11.36
C VAL A 537 -14.00 21.59 -12.51
N ARG A 538 -13.80 20.30 -12.22
CA ARG A 538 -13.41 19.26 -13.18
C ARG A 538 -14.40 18.09 -13.14
N GLU A 539 -14.51 17.34 -14.21
CA GLU A 539 -15.28 16.10 -14.26
C GLU A 539 -14.58 14.97 -13.48
N THR A 540 -13.25 14.90 -13.57
CA THR A 540 -12.43 13.88 -12.92
C THR A 540 -11.15 14.46 -12.36
N MET A 541 -10.61 13.79 -11.32
CA MET A 541 -9.28 14.03 -10.78
C MET A 541 -8.31 12.94 -11.18
N PRO A 542 -7.04 13.25 -11.45
CA PRO A 542 -6.02 12.23 -11.65
C PRO A 542 -5.82 11.41 -10.37
N LYS A 543 -5.68 10.09 -10.55
CA LYS A 543 -5.51 9.13 -9.45
C LYS A 543 -4.36 8.20 -9.71
N THR A 544 -3.68 7.83 -8.65
CA THR A 544 -2.67 6.78 -8.68
C THR A 544 -3.28 5.42 -8.97
N MET A 545 -2.46 4.41 -9.27
CA MET A 545 -2.87 3.03 -9.54
C MET A 545 -3.64 2.36 -8.39
N ILE A 546 -3.50 2.86 -7.17
CA ILE A 546 -4.23 2.38 -5.99
C ILE A 546 -5.45 3.25 -5.65
N GLY A 547 -5.83 4.19 -6.54
CA GLY A 547 -7.02 5.02 -6.39
C GLY A 547 -6.86 6.26 -5.51
N LYS A 548 -5.61 6.65 -5.13
CA LYS A 548 -5.34 7.91 -4.43
C LYS A 548 -5.34 9.07 -5.42
N LEU A 549 -5.81 10.24 -4.98
CA LEU A 549 -5.63 11.47 -5.75
C LEU A 549 -4.15 11.75 -5.98
N SER A 550 -3.80 12.15 -7.20
CA SER A 550 -2.40 12.38 -7.61
C SER A 550 -2.15 13.87 -7.87
N ARG A 551 -1.59 14.57 -6.86
CA ARG A 551 -1.18 15.98 -7.03
C ARG A 551 -0.09 16.10 -8.08
N LYS A 552 0.86 15.16 -8.15
CA LYS A 552 1.93 15.14 -9.15
C LYS A 552 1.37 15.12 -10.57
N ASP A 553 0.40 14.27 -10.86
CA ASP A 553 -0.17 14.16 -12.20
C ASP A 553 -1.02 15.40 -12.53
N LEU A 554 -1.72 15.96 -11.53
CA LEU A 554 -2.44 17.23 -11.69
C LEU A 554 -1.49 18.39 -12.03
N VAL A 555 -0.36 18.49 -11.31
CA VAL A 555 0.67 19.51 -11.61
C VAL A 555 1.22 19.33 -13.02
N ALA A 556 1.52 18.09 -13.42
CA ALA A 556 2.02 17.79 -14.76
C ALA A 556 0.99 18.18 -15.83
N GLU A 557 -0.29 17.86 -15.65
CA GLU A 557 -1.37 18.26 -16.57
C GLU A 557 -1.51 19.78 -16.70
N VAL A 558 -1.51 20.48 -15.56
CA VAL A 558 -1.76 21.94 -15.51
C VAL A 558 -0.58 22.74 -16.03
N LEU A 559 0.65 22.37 -15.66
CA LEU A 559 1.86 23.11 -16.05
C LEU A 559 2.38 22.72 -17.45
N SER A 560 1.92 21.58 -18.02
CA SER A 560 2.24 21.21 -19.41
C SER A 560 1.29 21.81 -20.43
N THR A 561 0.17 22.38 -20.00
CA THR A 561 -0.76 23.10 -20.90
C THR A 561 -0.26 24.52 -21.05
N PRO A 562 0.15 24.97 -22.27
CA PRO A 562 0.75 26.27 -22.53
C PRO A 562 -0.21 27.43 -22.28
#